data_a1ef6acd4b6ca542fc836954b1be242f
#
_entry.id   a1ef6acd4b6ca542fc836954b1be242f
#
_cell.length_a   1.000
_cell.length_b   1.000
_cell.length_c   1.000
_cell.angle_alpha   90.00
_cell.angle_beta   90.00
_cell.angle_gamma   90.00
#
_symmetry.space_group_name_H-M   'P 1'
#
loop_
_entity.id
_entity.type
_entity.pdbx_description
1 polymer ?
#
loop_
_entity_poly.entity_id
_entity_poly.type
_entity_poly.pdbx_seq_one_letter_code
_entity_poly.pdbx_strand_id
1 'polypeptide(L)'
;MHYLLEVEGVRKVFPGVVALNDVSLRVSAGTVHALMGENGAGKSTLMNIVAGLLKPDAGDVRLGGRVAMIHQELHLMPSMTVAENVFLGREPLTRFRLVDDVALARRTAAILATLNVEVDPGARVADLSLAQRQMVEIARAVSREADVFIMDEPTSALSEREVAKLFGIVADLRARGKGVIYITHKIDEVFVIADEVTVMRDGRVVGSLPASRLDRDRLITMMVGRELTQLFPKNNLPTDRIAISVKGLSQMGVFSDVSFDVRRGEILGVAGLVGSRRTEVAETLFGLRRPSSGEITIDGGPVRIDSPAAAIELGIAFLTEDRMSSGLFPPLNVHENMEVPILKGEFVRGGVVKQARLLEACRAAAAAVHVKSPDNLFEPVQHLSGGNQQKVLVGRWLLTAPRILILDEPTRGVDVGAKAEIHRLIATLAADGAAVIMISSEMPEILGMSDRVMVMRQGRVAGIVERSEANQVDLMRLAAN
;
A
#
# COMPACT_ATOMS: atom_id res chain seq x y z
N MET A 1 6.08 37.06 -6.18
CA MET A 1 5.25 35.94 -5.73
C MET A 1 5.22 35.97 -4.21
N HIS A 2 4.06 35.81 -3.59
CA HIS A 2 3.94 35.80 -2.14
C HIS A 2 3.94 34.34 -1.67
N TYR A 3 4.99 33.93 -0.99
CA TYR A 3 5.08 32.59 -0.41
C TYR A 3 4.33 32.54 0.92
N LEU A 4 3.47 31.55 1.11
CA LEU A 4 2.80 31.26 2.38
C LEU A 4 3.67 30.40 3.31
N LEU A 5 4.59 29.64 2.72
CA LEU A 5 5.57 28.83 3.44
C LEU A 5 6.92 28.92 2.73
N GLU A 6 7.97 29.17 3.52
CA GLU A 6 9.37 29.02 3.09
C GLU A 6 10.12 28.18 4.11
N VAL A 7 10.73 27.12 3.62
CA VAL A 7 11.64 26.24 4.35
C VAL A 7 13.01 26.40 3.72
N GLU A 8 14.02 26.73 4.50
CA GLU A 8 15.38 26.99 4.02
C GLU A 8 16.42 26.20 4.81
N GLY A 9 17.12 25.27 4.14
CA GLY A 9 18.26 24.53 4.67
C GLY A 9 17.95 23.70 5.90
N VAL A 10 16.73 23.19 6.04
CA VAL A 10 16.31 22.46 7.24
C VAL A 10 17.04 21.13 7.39
N ARG A 11 17.62 20.95 8.58
CA ARG A 11 18.28 19.72 9.00
C ARG A 11 17.63 19.17 10.27
N LYS A 12 17.49 17.82 10.33
CA LYS A 12 17.02 17.10 11.51
C LYS A 12 17.73 15.79 11.66
N VAL A 13 18.28 15.54 12.87
CA VAL A 13 18.98 14.32 13.23
C VAL A 13 18.26 13.65 14.40
N PHE A 14 18.03 12.37 14.32
CA PHE A 14 17.61 11.51 15.43
C PHE A 14 18.77 10.56 15.79
N PRO A 15 18.79 9.93 16.97
CA PRO A 15 19.84 8.99 17.33
C PRO A 15 20.02 7.92 16.23
N GLY A 16 21.20 7.91 15.59
CA GLY A 16 21.56 6.99 14.52
C GLY A 16 21.03 7.30 13.11
N VAL A 17 20.18 8.34 12.92
CA VAL A 17 19.58 8.64 11.61
C VAL A 17 19.54 10.14 11.33
N VAL A 18 20.02 10.54 10.15
CA VAL A 18 19.81 11.90 9.61
C VAL A 18 18.50 11.90 8.83
N ALA A 19 17.43 12.39 9.45
CA ALA A 19 16.09 12.37 8.85
C ALA A 19 15.91 13.46 7.80
N LEU A 20 16.53 14.64 7.98
CA LEU A 20 16.54 15.73 7.00
C LEU A 20 17.95 16.31 6.91
N ASN A 21 18.39 16.57 5.68
CA ASN A 21 19.72 17.07 5.39
C ASN A 21 19.67 18.13 4.28
N ASP A 22 19.64 19.42 4.69
CA ASP A 22 19.60 20.59 3.82
C ASP A 22 18.34 20.63 2.91
N VAL A 23 17.17 20.54 3.56
CA VAL A 23 15.88 20.53 2.84
C VAL A 23 15.34 21.93 2.72
N SER A 24 15.01 22.33 1.48
CA SER A 24 14.37 23.61 1.16
C SER A 24 13.12 23.38 0.33
N LEU A 25 12.03 24.13 0.66
CA LEU A 25 10.72 24.03 0.03
C LEU A 25 10.01 25.38 0.09
N ARG A 26 9.27 25.75 -0.95
CA ARG A 26 8.44 26.96 -0.96
C ARG A 26 7.04 26.64 -1.44
N VAL A 27 6.04 27.23 -0.81
CA VAL A 27 4.63 27.07 -1.19
C VAL A 27 4.01 28.45 -1.41
N SER A 28 3.49 28.67 -2.60
CA SER A 28 2.81 29.92 -2.98
C SER A 28 1.34 29.90 -2.60
N ALA A 29 0.76 31.11 -2.46
CA ALA A 29 -0.68 31.26 -2.31
C ALA A 29 -1.43 30.74 -3.55
N GLY A 30 -2.52 29.99 -3.34
CA GLY A 30 -3.35 29.46 -4.41
C GLY A 30 -2.68 28.37 -5.24
N THR A 31 -1.74 27.61 -4.63
CA THR A 31 -1.08 26.48 -5.31
C THR A 31 -1.20 25.20 -4.50
N VAL A 32 -1.19 24.09 -5.22
CA VAL A 32 -1.07 22.73 -4.68
C VAL A 32 0.35 22.25 -4.93
N HIS A 33 1.11 22.07 -3.86
CA HIS A 33 2.48 21.57 -3.88
C HIS A 33 2.50 20.11 -3.46
N ALA A 34 2.72 19.21 -4.40
CA ALA A 34 2.87 17.79 -4.10
C ALA A 34 4.25 17.52 -3.50
N LEU A 35 4.29 16.83 -2.36
CA LEU A 35 5.51 16.34 -1.73
C LEU A 35 5.56 14.82 -1.85
N MET A 36 6.47 14.32 -2.68
CA MET A 36 6.61 12.92 -2.98
C MET A 36 7.92 12.33 -2.45
N GLY A 37 7.97 11.03 -2.35
CA GLY A 37 9.16 10.28 -1.93
C GLY A 37 8.77 8.98 -1.26
N GLU A 38 9.73 8.07 -1.12
CA GLU A 38 9.55 6.79 -0.46
C GLU A 38 9.28 6.93 1.05
N ASN A 39 8.83 5.83 1.67
CA ASN A 39 8.72 5.77 3.13
C ASN A 39 10.12 5.92 3.76
N GLY A 40 10.23 6.80 4.75
CA GLY A 40 11.53 7.14 5.34
C GLY A 40 12.30 8.25 4.62
N ALA A 41 11.78 8.83 3.52
CA ALA A 41 12.41 9.95 2.83
C ALA A 41 12.45 11.27 3.64
N GLY A 42 11.81 11.32 4.81
CA GLY A 42 11.80 12.48 5.69
C GLY A 42 10.57 13.38 5.56
N LYS A 43 9.57 13.04 4.72
CA LYS A 43 8.37 13.84 4.47
C LYS A 43 7.61 14.21 5.75
N SER A 44 7.23 13.23 6.55
CA SER A 44 6.49 13.45 7.80
C SER A 44 7.32 14.22 8.84
N THR A 45 8.64 14.01 8.87
CA THR A 45 9.55 14.80 9.73
C THR A 45 9.56 16.27 9.32
N LEU A 46 9.64 16.55 8.01
CA LEU A 46 9.57 17.91 7.47
C LEU A 46 8.23 18.57 7.81
N MET A 47 7.13 17.85 7.61
CA MET A 47 5.79 18.39 7.90
C MET A 47 5.55 18.62 9.39
N ASN A 48 6.07 17.78 10.27
CA ASN A 48 6.02 18.01 11.70
C ASN A 48 6.82 19.28 12.12
N ILE A 49 7.92 19.57 11.43
CA ILE A 49 8.66 20.82 11.62
C ILE A 49 7.85 22.02 11.12
N VAL A 50 7.25 21.92 9.94
CA VAL A 50 6.38 22.97 9.37
C VAL A 50 5.15 23.23 10.25
N ALA A 51 4.57 22.18 10.81
CA ALA A 51 3.43 22.28 11.76
C ALA A 51 3.84 22.78 13.15
N GLY A 52 5.15 22.98 13.42
CA GLY A 52 5.66 23.41 14.73
C GLY A 52 5.64 22.36 15.82
N LEU A 53 5.37 21.09 15.46
CA LEU A 53 5.39 19.95 16.37
C LEU A 53 6.81 19.47 16.70
N LEU A 54 7.76 19.77 15.82
CA LEU A 54 9.16 19.39 15.96
C LEU A 54 10.06 20.59 15.62
N LYS A 55 11.13 20.78 16.38
CA LYS A 55 12.14 21.82 16.08
C LYS A 55 13.21 21.26 15.15
N PRO A 56 13.63 22.03 14.12
CA PRO A 56 14.80 21.69 13.32
C PRO A 56 16.08 21.84 14.15
N ASP A 57 17.13 21.12 13.76
CA ASP A 57 18.47 21.26 14.36
C ASP A 57 19.30 22.36 13.65
N ALA A 58 18.96 22.65 12.38
CA ALA A 58 19.49 23.78 11.62
C ALA A 58 18.48 24.17 10.52
N GLY A 59 18.63 25.38 9.95
CA GLY A 59 17.76 25.94 8.95
C GLY A 59 16.55 26.68 9.54
N ASP A 60 15.76 27.32 8.69
CA ASP A 60 14.65 28.16 9.08
C ASP A 60 13.34 27.75 8.40
N VAL A 61 12.22 27.98 9.12
CA VAL A 61 10.86 27.84 8.59
C VAL A 61 10.10 29.13 8.82
N ARG A 62 9.64 29.75 7.74
CA ARG A 62 8.84 30.97 7.78
C ARG A 62 7.44 30.67 7.26
N LEU A 63 6.45 30.99 8.08
CA LEU A 63 5.03 30.83 7.77
C LEU A 63 4.36 32.20 7.68
N GLY A 64 3.70 32.47 6.55
CA GLY A 64 2.90 33.67 6.32
C GLY A 64 1.50 33.64 6.94
N GLY A 65 1.17 32.63 7.73
CA GLY A 65 -0.16 32.45 8.32
C GLY A 65 -0.28 31.21 9.19
N ARG A 66 -1.49 30.68 9.32
CA ARG A 66 -1.79 29.47 10.11
C ARG A 66 -1.65 28.20 9.29
N VAL A 67 -1.21 27.13 9.92
CA VAL A 67 -1.15 25.77 9.32
C VAL A 67 -2.22 24.87 9.92
N ALA A 68 -2.89 24.11 9.08
CA ALA A 68 -3.71 22.96 9.48
C ALA A 68 -3.10 21.70 8.86
N MET A 69 -3.00 20.64 9.65
CA MET A 69 -2.45 19.36 9.20
C MET A 69 -3.50 18.27 9.35
N ILE A 70 -3.67 17.49 8.29
CA ILE A 70 -4.41 16.24 8.24
C ILE A 70 -3.36 15.14 8.24
N HIS A 71 -3.36 14.34 9.31
CA HIS A 71 -2.38 13.28 9.48
C HIS A 71 -2.81 12.01 8.76
N GLN A 72 -1.86 11.14 8.46
CA GLN A 72 -2.10 9.82 7.87
C GLN A 72 -2.97 8.94 8.80
N GLU A 73 -2.70 8.98 10.11
CA GLU A 73 -3.56 8.36 11.12
C GLU A 73 -4.62 9.36 11.59
N LEU A 74 -5.85 8.86 11.77
CA LEU A 74 -6.97 9.70 12.20
C LEU A 74 -6.85 10.06 13.67
N HIS A 75 -6.80 11.35 13.97
CA HIS A 75 -6.72 11.88 15.33
C HIS A 75 -8.09 12.33 15.86
N LEU A 76 -9.14 11.57 15.57
CA LEU A 76 -10.48 11.80 16.07
C LEU A 76 -10.72 11.06 17.40
N MET A 77 -11.54 11.65 18.27
CA MET A 77 -11.98 11.04 19.52
C MET A 77 -13.21 10.16 19.24
N PRO A 78 -13.10 8.82 19.28
CA PRO A 78 -14.19 7.93 18.87
C PRO A 78 -15.47 8.07 19.69
N SER A 79 -15.34 8.37 20.99
CA SER A 79 -16.46 8.53 21.92
C SER A 79 -17.24 9.84 21.77
N MET A 80 -16.67 10.83 21.08
CA MET A 80 -17.26 12.14 20.88
C MET A 80 -18.06 12.18 19.57
N THR A 81 -18.97 13.16 19.47
CA THR A 81 -19.73 13.43 18.26
C THR A 81 -18.85 14.06 17.17
N VAL A 82 -19.34 14.08 15.94
CA VAL A 82 -18.70 14.77 14.80
C VAL A 82 -18.52 16.25 15.11
N ALA A 83 -19.56 16.90 15.65
CA ALA A 83 -19.52 18.31 15.97
C ALA A 83 -18.47 18.65 17.04
N GLU A 84 -18.39 17.86 18.10
CA GLU A 84 -17.36 18.00 19.13
C GLU A 84 -15.95 17.79 18.57
N ASN A 85 -15.74 16.81 17.71
CA ASN A 85 -14.44 16.56 17.07
C ASN A 85 -14.01 17.73 16.15
N VAL A 86 -14.92 18.27 15.33
CA VAL A 86 -14.63 19.37 14.40
C VAL A 86 -14.19 20.65 15.13
N PHE A 87 -14.81 20.95 16.27
CA PHE A 87 -14.51 22.17 17.04
C PHE A 87 -13.74 21.91 18.35
N LEU A 88 -13.16 20.72 18.53
CA LEU A 88 -12.43 20.36 19.74
C LEU A 88 -11.41 21.45 20.15
N GLY A 89 -11.56 21.97 21.39
CA GLY A 89 -10.77 23.07 21.95
C GLY A 89 -11.11 24.45 21.39
N ARG A 90 -12.21 24.59 20.60
CA ARG A 90 -12.69 25.84 20.00
C ARG A 90 -14.22 25.88 19.97
N GLU A 91 -14.84 25.20 20.91
CA GLU A 91 -16.28 25.08 21.01
C GLU A 91 -16.92 26.47 21.14
N PRO A 92 -18.02 26.76 20.42
CA PRO A 92 -18.78 27.98 20.64
C PRO A 92 -19.34 28.02 22.05
N LEU A 93 -19.22 29.16 22.75
CA LEU A 93 -19.67 29.31 24.11
C LEU A 93 -20.89 30.22 24.17
N THR A 94 -21.82 29.88 25.07
CA THR A 94 -22.92 30.73 25.49
C THR A 94 -22.38 31.94 26.27
N ARG A 95 -23.27 32.92 26.56
CA ARG A 95 -22.93 34.07 27.44
C ARG A 95 -22.48 33.66 28.86
N PHE A 96 -22.82 32.44 29.28
CA PHE A 96 -22.43 31.89 30.60
C PHE A 96 -21.15 31.03 30.53
N ARG A 97 -20.41 31.04 29.39
CA ARG A 97 -19.21 30.25 29.16
C ARG A 97 -19.43 28.72 29.16
N LEU A 98 -20.67 28.28 28.95
CA LEU A 98 -20.99 26.87 28.68
C LEU A 98 -20.94 26.61 27.21
N VAL A 99 -20.66 25.39 26.79
CA VAL A 99 -20.69 24.98 25.40
C VAL A 99 -22.11 25.21 24.82
N ASP A 100 -22.16 25.83 23.65
CA ASP A 100 -23.40 26.04 22.89
C ASP A 100 -23.55 24.92 21.86
N ASP A 101 -24.18 23.81 22.27
CA ASP A 101 -24.34 22.61 21.43
C ASP A 101 -25.15 22.91 20.15
N VAL A 102 -26.11 23.83 20.21
CA VAL A 102 -26.91 24.21 19.04
C VAL A 102 -26.07 24.96 18.02
N ALA A 103 -25.28 25.91 18.49
CA ALA A 103 -24.36 26.64 17.63
C ALA A 103 -23.25 25.70 17.08
N LEU A 104 -22.77 24.77 17.90
CA LEU A 104 -21.77 23.77 17.53
C LEU A 104 -22.29 22.88 16.39
N ALA A 105 -23.45 22.27 16.56
CA ALA A 105 -24.06 21.42 15.53
C ALA A 105 -24.35 22.20 14.23
N ARG A 106 -24.91 23.41 14.34
CA ARG A 106 -25.22 24.26 13.18
C ARG A 106 -23.95 24.63 12.39
N ARG A 107 -22.87 25.05 13.07
CA ARG A 107 -21.60 25.42 12.42
C ARG A 107 -20.97 24.21 11.73
N THR A 108 -20.99 23.07 12.39
CA THR A 108 -20.49 21.80 11.82
C THR A 108 -21.28 21.41 10.58
N ALA A 109 -22.62 21.46 10.65
CA ALA A 109 -23.47 21.15 9.49
C ALA A 109 -23.16 22.06 8.29
N ALA A 110 -22.90 23.36 8.53
CA ALA A 110 -22.53 24.30 7.47
C ALA A 110 -21.18 23.93 6.81
N ILE A 111 -20.17 23.52 7.60
CA ILE A 111 -18.88 23.07 7.06
C ILE A 111 -19.05 21.78 6.26
N LEU A 112 -19.73 20.78 6.82
CA LEU A 112 -19.98 19.52 6.14
C LEU A 112 -20.73 19.71 4.81
N ALA A 113 -21.74 20.59 4.79
CA ALA A 113 -22.48 20.95 3.57
C ALA A 113 -21.57 21.60 2.52
N THR A 114 -20.67 22.52 2.93
CA THR A 114 -19.69 23.14 2.00
C THR A 114 -18.76 22.11 1.38
N LEU A 115 -18.45 21.01 2.10
CA LEU A 115 -17.56 19.93 1.65
C LEU A 115 -18.33 18.79 0.95
N ASN A 116 -19.63 18.88 0.76
CA ASN A 116 -20.49 17.81 0.25
C ASN A 116 -20.36 16.49 1.04
N VAL A 117 -20.23 16.59 2.38
CA VAL A 117 -20.10 15.46 3.28
C VAL A 117 -21.44 15.18 3.97
N GLU A 118 -22.02 14.04 3.68
CA GLU A 118 -23.30 13.59 4.25
C GLU A 118 -23.06 12.81 5.56
N VAL A 119 -22.82 13.53 6.65
CA VAL A 119 -22.64 12.98 8.00
C VAL A 119 -23.43 13.84 8.98
N ASP A 120 -24.15 13.19 9.88
CA ASP A 120 -24.87 13.89 10.96
C ASP A 120 -23.86 14.47 11.98
N PRO A 121 -23.89 15.79 12.25
CA PRO A 121 -23.06 16.39 13.30
C PRO A 121 -23.21 15.75 14.69
N GLY A 122 -24.37 15.17 15.01
CA GLY A 122 -24.65 14.47 16.27
C GLY A 122 -24.19 13.01 16.30
N ALA A 123 -23.81 12.41 15.17
CA ALA A 123 -23.35 11.04 15.13
C ALA A 123 -22.02 10.87 15.91
N ARG A 124 -21.85 9.74 16.59
CA ARG A 124 -20.57 9.40 17.22
C ARG A 124 -19.55 8.98 16.17
N VAL A 125 -18.32 9.44 16.32
CA VAL A 125 -17.23 9.08 15.39
C VAL A 125 -16.97 7.56 15.40
N ALA A 126 -17.19 6.87 16.52
CA ALA A 126 -17.05 5.41 16.58
C ALA A 126 -17.97 4.67 15.59
N ASP A 127 -19.14 5.22 15.29
CA ASP A 127 -20.18 4.59 14.46
C ASP A 127 -19.98 4.86 12.96
N LEU A 128 -19.03 5.73 12.61
CA LEU A 128 -18.74 6.12 11.24
C LEU A 128 -17.82 5.11 10.53
N SER A 129 -18.00 4.96 9.22
CA SER A 129 -17.04 4.25 8.36
C SER A 129 -15.68 4.97 8.35
N LEU A 130 -14.62 4.25 7.97
CA LEU A 130 -13.27 4.84 7.88
C LEU A 130 -13.23 6.04 6.94
N ALA A 131 -13.89 5.95 5.79
CA ALA A 131 -14.00 7.03 4.83
C ALA A 131 -14.75 8.25 5.38
N GLN A 132 -15.85 8.05 6.11
CA GLN A 132 -16.56 9.14 6.77
C GLN A 132 -15.70 9.81 7.84
N ARG A 133 -14.95 9.03 8.63
CA ARG A 133 -13.98 9.57 9.60
C ARG A 133 -12.92 10.42 8.93
N GLN A 134 -12.38 9.98 7.79
CA GLN A 134 -11.43 10.76 7.00
C GLN A 134 -12.03 12.11 6.57
N MET A 135 -13.29 12.11 6.10
CA MET A 135 -13.97 13.35 5.71
C MET A 135 -14.24 14.28 6.90
N VAL A 136 -14.50 13.73 8.10
CA VAL A 136 -14.62 14.53 9.34
C VAL A 136 -13.27 15.15 9.73
N GLU A 137 -12.15 14.43 9.57
CA GLU A 137 -10.80 14.99 9.83
C GLU A 137 -10.50 16.15 8.87
N ILE A 138 -10.87 16.03 7.60
CA ILE A 138 -10.76 17.11 6.60
C ILE A 138 -11.64 18.30 7.01
N ALA A 139 -12.89 18.06 7.40
CA ALA A 139 -13.80 19.10 7.89
C ALA A 139 -13.24 19.84 9.12
N ARG A 140 -12.64 19.11 10.06
CA ARG A 140 -11.93 19.66 11.21
C ARG A 140 -10.76 20.55 10.80
N ALA A 141 -9.95 20.14 9.84
CA ALA A 141 -8.85 20.94 9.34
C ALA A 141 -9.35 22.24 8.66
N VAL A 142 -10.34 22.12 7.77
CA VAL A 142 -10.94 23.27 7.06
C VAL A 142 -11.60 24.27 8.04
N SER A 143 -12.21 23.77 9.13
CA SER A 143 -12.80 24.63 10.16
C SER A 143 -11.81 25.55 10.88
N ARG A 144 -10.50 25.32 10.73
CA ARG A 144 -9.44 26.13 11.37
C ARG A 144 -9.08 27.39 10.62
N GLU A 145 -9.64 27.60 9.41
CA GLU A 145 -9.39 28.78 8.58
C GLU A 145 -7.88 29.02 8.36
N ALA A 146 -7.13 27.95 8.13
CA ALA A 146 -5.70 28.02 7.91
C ALA A 146 -5.36 28.65 6.55
N ASP A 147 -4.11 29.09 6.39
CA ASP A 147 -3.57 29.62 5.15
C ASP A 147 -2.80 28.55 4.38
N VAL A 148 -2.21 27.59 5.11
CA VAL A 148 -1.52 26.41 4.56
C VAL A 148 -2.17 25.14 5.10
N PHE A 149 -2.54 24.23 4.20
CA PHE A 149 -3.10 22.93 4.53
C PHE A 149 -2.08 21.84 4.17
N ILE A 150 -1.69 21.03 5.15
CA ILE A 150 -0.88 19.84 4.94
C ILE A 150 -1.80 18.63 4.95
N MET A 151 -1.78 17.84 3.89
CA MET A 151 -2.58 16.62 3.74
C MET A 151 -1.63 15.43 3.56
N ASP A 152 -1.48 14.61 4.60
CA ASP A 152 -0.56 13.46 4.58
C ASP A 152 -1.34 12.19 4.22
N GLU A 153 -1.15 11.71 2.98
CA GLU A 153 -1.80 10.55 2.37
C GLU A 153 -3.34 10.52 2.55
N PRO A 154 -4.06 11.60 2.24
CA PRO A 154 -5.46 11.74 2.62
C PRO A 154 -6.41 10.78 1.90
N THR A 155 -5.94 10.07 0.86
CA THR A 155 -6.74 9.13 0.05
C THR A 155 -6.54 7.66 0.40
N SER A 156 -5.74 7.34 1.43
CA SER A 156 -5.38 5.96 1.77
C SER A 156 -6.59 5.07 2.12
N ALA A 157 -7.68 5.68 2.63
CA ALA A 157 -8.89 5.00 3.06
C ALA A 157 -10.15 5.35 2.23
N LEU A 158 -9.98 6.09 1.12
CA LEU A 158 -11.08 6.62 0.32
C LEU A 158 -11.32 5.79 -0.94
N SER A 159 -12.59 5.63 -1.31
CA SER A 159 -13.01 5.14 -2.62
C SER A 159 -12.77 6.20 -3.72
N GLU A 160 -12.76 5.79 -5.00
CA GLU A 160 -12.59 6.72 -6.12
C GLU A 160 -13.60 7.89 -6.10
N ARG A 161 -14.85 7.65 -5.70
CA ARG A 161 -15.88 8.70 -5.55
C ARG A 161 -15.51 9.71 -4.46
N GLU A 162 -14.96 9.23 -3.36
CA GLU A 162 -14.54 10.08 -2.24
C GLU A 162 -13.24 10.82 -2.56
N VAL A 163 -12.32 10.21 -3.30
CA VAL A 163 -11.13 10.88 -3.84
C VAL A 163 -11.52 12.05 -4.74
N ALA A 164 -12.50 11.86 -5.64
CA ALA A 164 -13.00 12.95 -6.49
C ALA A 164 -13.59 14.10 -5.66
N LYS A 165 -14.32 13.80 -4.57
CA LYS A 165 -14.82 14.84 -3.63
C LYS A 165 -13.67 15.59 -2.95
N LEU A 166 -12.64 14.86 -2.47
CA LEU A 166 -11.45 15.46 -1.87
C LEU A 166 -10.74 16.39 -2.86
N PHE A 167 -10.58 16.00 -4.12
CA PHE A 167 -9.98 16.84 -5.13
C PHE A 167 -10.79 18.13 -5.39
N GLY A 168 -12.12 18.06 -5.32
CA GLY A 168 -12.98 19.24 -5.33
C GLY A 168 -12.69 20.18 -4.15
N ILE A 169 -12.51 19.65 -2.94
CA ILE A 169 -12.16 20.43 -1.75
C ILE A 169 -10.77 21.09 -1.93
N VAL A 170 -9.79 20.38 -2.44
CA VAL A 170 -8.45 20.93 -2.72
C VAL A 170 -8.53 22.05 -3.74
N ALA A 171 -9.32 21.89 -4.80
CA ALA A 171 -9.53 22.92 -5.81
C ALA A 171 -10.20 24.18 -5.21
N ASP A 172 -11.18 24.02 -4.33
CA ASP A 172 -11.83 25.13 -3.62
C ASP A 172 -10.87 25.88 -2.69
N LEU A 173 -10.03 25.16 -1.94
CA LEU A 173 -8.98 25.77 -1.10
C LEU A 173 -7.99 26.57 -1.94
N ARG A 174 -7.54 26.01 -3.06
CA ARG A 174 -6.68 26.66 -4.05
C ARG A 174 -7.33 27.94 -4.59
N ALA A 175 -8.60 27.88 -5.01
CA ALA A 175 -9.34 29.03 -5.53
C ALA A 175 -9.51 30.17 -4.50
N ARG A 176 -9.53 29.83 -3.20
CA ARG A 176 -9.55 30.80 -2.08
C ARG A 176 -8.15 31.33 -1.73
N GLY A 177 -7.13 31.07 -2.53
CA GLY A 177 -5.76 31.54 -2.32
C GLY A 177 -5.00 30.81 -1.22
N LYS A 178 -5.49 29.64 -0.75
CA LYS A 178 -4.79 28.83 0.24
C LYS A 178 -3.67 28.02 -0.40
N GLY A 179 -2.57 27.79 0.34
CA GLY A 179 -1.52 26.86 -0.06
C GLY A 179 -1.86 25.47 0.41
N VAL A 180 -1.69 24.47 -0.46
CA VAL A 180 -1.90 23.06 -0.09
C VAL A 180 -0.60 22.29 -0.30
N ILE A 181 -0.12 21.60 0.75
CA ILE A 181 0.95 20.61 0.64
C ILE A 181 0.27 19.25 0.63
N TYR A 182 0.36 18.56 -0.50
CA TYR A 182 -0.28 17.27 -0.71
C TYR A 182 0.77 16.17 -0.74
N ILE A 183 0.81 15.35 0.31
CA ILE A 183 1.75 14.24 0.42
C ILE A 183 1.06 12.99 -0.09
N THR A 184 1.65 12.35 -1.08
CA THR A 184 1.17 11.09 -1.63
C THR A 184 2.32 10.29 -2.25
N HIS A 185 2.15 8.98 -2.32
CA HIS A 185 2.98 8.09 -3.13
C HIS A 185 2.27 7.66 -4.42
N LYS A 186 1.01 8.07 -4.62
CA LYS A 186 0.20 7.76 -5.81
C LYS A 186 0.48 8.78 -6.91
N ILE A 187 1.20 8.35 -7.91
CA ILE A 187 1.64 9.20 -9.02
C ILE A 187 0.46 9.81 -9.78
N ASP A 188 -0.61 9.04 -9.99
CA ASP A 188 -1.78 9.50 -10.75
C ASP A 188 -2.50 10.68 -10.07
N GLU A 189 -2.53 10.73 -8.74
CA GLU A 189 -3.11 11.84 -7.99
C GLU A 189 -2.37 13.16 -8.27
N VAL A 190 -1.04 13.10 -8.33
CA VAL A 190 -0.18 14.27 -8.53
C VAL A 190 -0.48 14.96 -9.86
N PHE A 191 -0.62 14.20 -10.94
CA PHE A 191 -0.91 14.76 -12.27
C PHE A 191 -2.31 15.37 -12.38
N VAL A 192 -3.22 15.03 -11.45
CA VAL A 192 -4.57 15.60 -11.42
C VAL A 192 -4.63 16.92 -10.67
N ILE A 193 -3.90 17.05 -9.54
CA ILE A 193 -4.13 18.18 -8.62
C ILE A 193 -2.92 19.12 -8.45
N ALA A 194 -1.68 18.65 -8.69
CA ALA A 194 -0.50 19.43 -8.33
C ALA A 194 -0.14 20.50 -9.37
N ASP A 195 0.29 21.65 -8.87
CA ASP A 195 0.93 22.72 -9.65
C ASP A 195 2.45 22.54 -9.67
N GLU A 196 3.02 22.21 -8.50
CA GLU A 196 4.45 21.93 -8.31
C GLU A 196 4.64 20.58 -7.59
N VAL A 197 5.75 19.95 -7.88
CA VAL A 197 6.12 18.65 -7.30
C VAL A 197 7.54 18.73 -6.76
N THR A 198 7.71 18.44 -5.47
CA THR A 198 9.01 18.23 -4.85
C THR A 198 9.17 16.76 -4.52
N VAL A 199 10.27 16.16 -4.94
CA VAL A 199 10.62 14.77 -4.62
C VAL A 199 11.71 14.75 -3.56
N MET A 200 11.46 14.02 -2.47
CA MET A 200 12.42 13.77 -1.40
C MET A 200 12.90 12.32 -1.45
N ARG A 201 14.19 12.13 -1.18
CA ARG A 201 14.83 10.83 -1.01
C ARG A 201 15.99 10.94 -0.01
N ASP A 202 16.08 9.97 0.91
CA ASP A 202 17.16 9.90 1.92
C ASP A 202 17.36 11.22 2.69
N GLY A 203 16.26 11.87 3.08
CA GLY A 203 16.27 13.13 3.82
C GLY A 203 16.69 14.36 3.01
N ARG A 204 16.74 14.30 1.68
CA ARG A 204 17.14 15.40 0.79
C ARG A 204 16.08 15.66 -0.28
N VAL A 205 16.05 16.88 -0.80
CA VAL A 205 15.30 17.21 -2.01
C VAL A 205 16.09 16.76 -3.24
N VAL A 206 15.54 15.84 -4.02
CA VAL A 206 16.12 15.36 -5.28
C VAL A 206 15.83 16.36 -6.40
N GLY A 207 14.69 17.01 -6.36
CA GLY A 207 14.30 18.04 -7.30
C GLY A 207 12.91 18.60 -7.00
N SER A 208 12.67 19.83 -7.46
CA SER A 208 11.38 20.51 -7.40
C SER A 208 11.07 21.06 -8.79
N LEU A 209 9.93 20.70 -9.36
CA LEU A 209 9.56 21.03 -10.74
C LEU A 209 8.05 21.32 -10.84
N PRO A 210 7.62 22.20 -11.76
CA PRO A 210 6.22 22.29 -12.14
C PRO A 210 5.68 20.94 -12.62
N ALA A 211 4.48 20.55 -12.18
CA ALA A 211 3.86 19.29 -12.59
C ALA A 211 3.74 19.15 -14.13
N SER A 212 3.53 20.27 -14.83
CA SER A 212 3.47 20.33 -16.30
C SER A 212 4.77 19.98 -17.03
N ARG A 213 5.91 19.94 -16.33
CA ARG A 213 7.23 19.57 -16.85
C ARG A 213 7.68 18.18 -16.44
N LEU A 214 6.81 17.46 -15.75
CA LEU A 214 7.07 16.09 -15.32
C LEU A 214 6.25 15.14 -16.17
N ASP A 215 6.87 14.04 -16.54
CA ASP A 215 6.19 12.82 -16.97
C ASP A 215 6.29 11.74 -15.88
N ARG A 216 5.52 10.69 -16.03
CA ARG A 216 5.45 9.59 -15.06
C ARG A 216 6.83 8.94 -14.85
N ASP A 217 7.57 8.72 -15.90
CA ASP A 217 8.86 8.03 -15.90
C ASP A 217 9.92 8.84 -15.17
N ARG A 218 9.97 10.14 -15.44
CA ARG A 218 10.86 11.07 -14.77
C ARG A 218 10.56 11.18 -13.28
N LEU A 219 9.27 11.23 -12.91
CA LEU A 219 8.87 11.30 -11.52
C LEU A 219 9.28 10.03 -10.76
N ILE A 220 9.05 8.86 -11.33
CA ILE A 220 9.48 7.58 -10.78
C ILE A 220 11.01 7.53 -10.64
N THR A 221 11.73 7.95 -11.68
CA THR A 221 13.20 7.98 -11.64
C THR A 221 13.72 8.89 -10.51
N MET A 222 13.08 10.04 -10.28
CA MET A 222 13.44 10.93 -9.17
C MET A 222 13.15 10.29 -7.81
N MET A 223 12.04 9.57 -7.66
CA MET A 223 11.65 8.91 -6.40
C MET A 223 12.56 7.72 -6.07
N VAL A 224 12.79 6.83 -7.03
CA VAL A 224 13.50 5.55 -6.84
C VAL A 224 15.01 5.71 -7.08
N GLY A 225 15.43 6.68 -7.88
CA GLY A 225 16.82 6.88 -8.28
C GLY A 225 17.33 5.92 -9.35
N ARG A 226 16.44 5.18 -10.01
CA ARG A 226 16.73 4.20 -11.07
C ARG A 226 15.69 4.32 -12.19
N GLU A 227 16.06 3.94 -13.42
CA GLU A 227 15.13 3.96 -14.55
C GLU A 227 14.02 2.92 -14.43
N LEU A 228 12.87 3.19 -15.04
CA LEU A 228 11.64 2.36 -15.03
C LEU A 228 11.85 0.94 -15.55
N THR A 229 12.80 0.73 -16.47
CA THR A 229 13.21 -0.60 -16.96
C THR A 229 13.66 -1.54 -15.85
N GLN A 230 13.98 -0.99 -14.66
CA GLN A 230 14.36 -1.74 -13.47
C GLN A 230 13.20 -1.99 -12.49
N LEU A 231 12.00 -1.42 -12.71
CA LEU A 231 10.83 -1.65 -11.88
C LEU A 231 10.20 -3.03 -12.09
N PHE A 232 10.23 -3.48 -13.34
CA PHE A 232 9.69 -4.79 -13.75
C PHE A 232 10.80 -5.62 -14.40
N PRO A 233 11.78 -6.09 -13.62
CA PRO A 233 12.87 -6.90 -14.14
C PRO A 233 12.31 -8.25 -14.55
N LYS A 234 12.22 -8.49 -15.85
CA LYS A 234 11.75 -9.74 -16.42
C LYS A 234 12.91 -10.45 -17.09
N ASN A 235 13.41 -11.50 -16.45
CA ASN A 235 14.52 -12.34 -16.91
C ASN A 235 14.19 -13.84 -16.89
N ASN A 236 12.94 -14.21 -16.56
CA ASN A 236 12.47 -15.57 -16.57
C ASN A 236 12.17 -16.05 -18.01
N LEU A 237 12.34 -17.35 -18.22
CA LEU A 237 12.03 -18.04 -19.48
C LEU A 237 11.12 -19.24 -19.15
N PRO A 238 9.81 -19.14 -19.44
CA PRO A 238 8.89 -20.26 -19.28
C PRO A 238 9.37 -21.50 -20.07
N THR A 239 9.26 -22.66 -19.44
CA THR A 239 9.51 -23.94 -20.12
C THR A 239 8.21 -24.56 -20.64
N ASP A 240 8.27 -25.63 -21.44
CA ASP A 240 7.07 -26.34 -21.89
C ASP A 240 6.46 -27.25 -20.82
N ARG A 241 7.10 -27.38 -19.65
CA ARG A 241 6.62 -28.26 -18.57
C ARG A 241 5.55 -27.56 -17.73
N ILE A 242 4.36 -28.11 -17.70
CA ILE A 242 3.26 -27.64 -16.84
C ILE A 242 3.59 -28.01 -15.40
N ALA A 243 3.68 -27.01 -14.52
CA ALA A 243 3.86 -27.19 -13.09
C ALA A 243 2.53 -27.47 -12.39
N ILE A 244 1.48 -26.71 -12.74
CA ILE A 244 0.12 -26.89 -12.23
C ILE A 244 -0.88 -26.74 -13.37
N SER A 245 -1.88 -27.63 -13.40
CA SER A 245 -3.04 -27.50 -14.29
C SER A 245 -4.33 -27.64 -13.46
N VAL A 246 -5.25 -26.75 -13.73
CA VAL A 246 -6.56 -26.64 -13.07
C VAL A 246 -7.63 -26.80 -14.13
N LYS A 247 -8.60 -27.71 -13.93
CA LYS A 247 -9.68 -27.99 -14.89
C LYS A 247 -11.03 -27.99 -14.21
N GLY A 248 -11.92 -27.13 -14.66
CA GLY A 248 -13.31 -27.05 -14.22
C GLY A 248 -13.47 -26.79 -12.72
N LEU A 249 -12.48 -26.14 -12.07
CA LEU A 249 -12.51 -25.90 -10.64
C LEU A 249 -13.68 -24.98 -10.29
N SER A 250 -14.51 -25.42 -9.32
CA SER A 250 -15.70 -24.68 -8.92
C SER A 250 -15.91 -24.74 -7.42
N GLN A 251 -16.44 -23.66 -6.85
CA GLN A 251 -16.94 -23.60 -5.49
C GLN A 251 -18.36 -23.01 -5.51
N MET A 252 -19.33 -23.79 -5.04
CA MET A 252 -20.74 -23.42 -5.09
C MET A 252 -20.99 -22.02 -4.50
N GLY A 253 -21.66 -21.14 -5.27
CA GLY A 253 -21.98 -19.77 -4.86
C GLY A 253 -20.82 -18.77 -4.85
N VAL A 254 -19.60 -19.19 -5.22
CA VAL A 254 -18.41 -18.33 -5.19
C VAL A 254 -17.79 -18.18 -6.58
N PHE A 255 -17.35 -19.27 -7.20
CA PHE A 255 -16.79 -19.27 -8.56
C PHE A 255 -17.10 -20.58 -9.27
N SER A 256 -17.02 -20.61 -10.60
CA SER A 256 -17.38 -21.77 -11.41
C SER A 256 -16.53 -21.92 -12.67
N ASP A 257 -16.20 -23.17 -12.99
CA ASP A 257 -15.55 -23.59 -14.23
C ASP A 257 -14.24 -22.87 -14.53
N VAL A 258 -13.40 -22.70 -13.48
CA VAL A 258 -12.09 -22.09 -13.61
C VAL A 258 -11.11 -23.13 -14.15
N SER A 259 -10.52 -22.83 -15.31
CA SER A 259 -9.56 -23.72 -15.99
C SER A 259 -8.37 -22.92 -16.51
N PHE A 260 -7.16 -23.32 -16.14
CA PHE A 260 -5.90 -22.76 -16.59
C PHE A 260 -4.74 -23.69 -16.28
N ASP A 261 -3.59 -23.43 -16.87
CA ASP A 261 -2.30 -24.07 -16.58
C ASP A 261 -1.23 -23.03 -16.34
N VAL A 262 -0.20 -23.39 -15.56
CA VAL A 262 1.00 -22.57 -15.38
C VAL A 262 2.22 -23.45 -15.59
N ARG A 263 3.16 -22.95 -16.40
CA ARG A 263 4.39 -23.66 -16.74
C ARG A 263 5.47 -23.38 -15.72
N ARG A 264 6.48 -24.21 -15.65
CA ARG A 264 7.67 -23.95 -14.85
C ARG A 264 8.41 -22.72 -15.40
N GLY A 265 8.77 -21.81 -14.49
CA GLY A 265 9.43 -20.55 -14.85
C GLY A 265 8.48 -19.48 -15.40
N GLU A 266 7.16 -19.73 -15.40
CA GLU A 266 6.16 -18.80 -15.88
C GLU A 266 5.62 -17.94 -14.74
N ILE A 267 5.33 -16.68 -15.05
CA ILE A 267 4.54 -15.77 -14.24
C ILE A 267 3.18 -15.59 -14.92
N LEU A 268 2.14 -16.25 -14.41
CA LEU A 268 0.76 -16.03 -14.82
C LEU A 268 0.17 -14.89 -14.02
N GLY A 269 -0.06 -13.75 -14.66
CA GLY A 269 -0.79 -12.63 -14.05
C GLY A 269 -2.28 -12.91 -13.99
N VAL A 270 -2.92 -12.59 -12.87
CA VAL A 270 -4.37 -12.74 -12.71
C VAL A 270 -4.98 -11.37 -12.46
N ALA A 271 -5.66 -10.84 -13.47
CA ALA A 271 -6.34 -9.56 -13.47
C ALA A 271 -7.87 -9.71 -13.26
N GLY A 272 -8.54 -8.65 -12.86
CA GLY A 272 -10.00 -8.60 -12.72
C GLY A 272 -10.42 -7.47 -11.78
N LEU A 273 -11.71 -7.09 -11.85
CA LEU A 273 -12.28 -6.07 -10.97
C LEU A 273 -12.45 -6.60 -9.53
N VAL A 274 -12.67 -5.68 -8.59
CA VAL A 274 -13.05 -6.05 -7.21
C VAL A 274 -14.29 -6.95 -7.24
N GLY A 275 -14.23 -8.07 -6.52
CA GLY A 275 -15.30 -9.08 -6.52
C GLY A 275 -15.22 -10.10 -7.66
N SER A 276 -14.18 -10.10 -8.49
CA SER A 276 -13.97 -11.10 -9.55
C SER A 276 -13.68 -12.51 -9.04
N ARG A 277 -13.44 -12.68 -7.72
CA ARG A 277 -13.20 -13.96 -7.03
C ARG A 277 -11.80 -14.56 -7.27
N ARG A 278 -10.81 -13.74 -7.56
CA ARG A 278 -9.40 -14.14 -7.74
C ARG A 278 -8.80 -14.75 -6.48
N THR A 279 -8.98 -14.07 -5.35
CA THR A 279 -8.50 -14.49 -4.02
C THR A 279 -9.12 -15.83 -3.63
N GLU A 280 -10.43 -16.02 -3.85
CA GLU A 280 -11.10 -17.25 -3.47
C GLU A 280 -10.61 -18.48 -4.28
N VAL A 281 -10.23 -18.27 -5.55
CA VAL A 281 -9.57 -19.29 -6.34
C VAL A 281 -8.18 -19.62 -5.76
N ALA A 282 -7.38 -18.61 -5.43
CA ALA A 282 -6.07 -18.78 -4.82
C ALA A 282 -6.16 -19.52 -3.46
N GLU A 283 -7.10 -19.13 -2.60
CA GLU A 283 -7.39 -19.79 -1.32
C GLU A 283 -7.78 -21.26 -1.51
N THR A 284 -8.53 -21.57 -2.58
CA THR A 284 -8.91 -22.94 -2.91
C THR A 284 -7.70 -23.77 -3.34
N LEU A 285 -6.81 -23.21 -4.16
CA LEU A 285 -5.57 -23.87 -4.58
C LEU A 285 -4.60 -24.09 -3.40
N PHE A 286 -4.69 -23.28 -2.36
CA PHE A 286 -3.88 -23.46 -1.15
C PHE A 286 -4.57 -24.30 -0.06
N GLY A 287 -5.81 -24.76 -0.30
CA GLY A 287 -6.54 -25.63 0.63
C GLY A 287 -7.19 -24.93 1.81
N LEU A 288 -7.34 -23.60 1.75
CA LEU A 288 -8.12 -22.81 2.70
C LEU A 288 -9.62 -22.94 2.45
N ARG A 289 -10.00 -23.23 1.20
CA ARG A 289 -11.38 -23.50 0.77
C ARG A 289 -11.47 -24.86 0.08
N ARG A 290 -12.61 -25.50 0.19
CA ARG A 290 -12.86 -26.78 -0.48
C ARG A 290 -13.59 -26.51 -1.81
N PRO A 291 -13.08 -27.03 -2.94
CA PRO A 291 -13.84 -27.00 -4.20
C PRO A 291 -15.04 -27.93 -4.13
N SER A 292 -16.10 -27.59 -4.86
CA SER A 292 -17.26 -28.48 -5.06
C SER A 292 -17.07 -29.43 -6.24
N SER A 293 -16.25 -29.06 -7.21
CA SER A 293 -15.86 -29.88 -8.37
C SER A 293 -14.59 -29.36 -9.02
N GLY A 294 -14.03 -30.13 -9.94
CA GLY A 294 -12.84 -29.81 -10.71
C GLY A 294 -11.67 -30.73 -10.36
N GLU A 295 -10.61 -30.61 -11.15
CA GLU A 295 -9.39 -31.40 -11.03
C GLU A 295 -8.17 -30.49 -10.98
N ILE A 296 -7.22 -30.81 -10.09
CA ILE A 296 -5.92 -30.16 -9.99
C ILE A 296 -4.85 -31.19 -10.23
N THR A 297 -3.90 -30.91 -11.12
CA THR A 297 -2.72 -31.73 -11.34
C THR A 297 -1.45 -30.93 -11.09
N ILE A 298 -0.46 -31.54 -10.47
CA ILE A 298 0.88 -30.94 -10.25
C ILE A 298 1.91 -31.89 -10.88
N ASP A 299 2.78 -31.34 -11.73
CA ASP A 299 3.76 -32.09 -12.50
C ASP A 299 3.13 -33.30 -13.25
N GLY A 300 1.89 -33.15 -13.73
CA GLY A 300 1.12 -34.18 -14.45
C GLY A 300 0.41 -35.21 -13.57
N GLY A 301 0.64 -35.22 -12.26
CA GLY A 301 -0.05 -36.10 -11.32
C GLY A 301 -1.30 -35.43 -10.70
N PRO A 302 -2.46 -36.12 -10.64
CA PRO A 302 -3.64 -35.59 -9.96
C PRO A 302 -3.37 -35.47 -8.45
N VAL A 303 -3.79 -34.35 -7.87
CA VAL A 303 -3.60 -34.09 -6.45
C VAL A 303 -4.90 -33.63 -5.79
N ARG A 304 -5.00 -33.90 -4.49
CA ARG A 304 -6.08 -33.39 -3.67
C ARG A 304 -5.52 -32.48 -2.60
N ILE A 305 -6.02 -31.25 -2.53
CA ILE A 305 -5.55 -30.22 -1.62
C ILE A 305 -6.67 -29.93 -0.61
N ASP A 306 -6.63 -30.62 0.52
CA ASP A 306 -7.68 -30.54 1.56
C ASP A 306 -7.32 -29.57 2.70
N SER A 307 -6.07 -29.10 2.74
CA SER A 307 -5.56 -28.20 3.79
C SER A 307 -4.31 -27.45 3.34
N PRO A 308 -3.97 -26.32 3.99
CA PRO A 308 -2.70 -25.62 3.77
C PRO A 308 -1.47 -26.49 3.99
N ALA A 309 -1.53 -27.42 4.96
CA ALA A 309 -0.43 -28.36 5.21
C ALA A 309 -0.17 -29.27 4.00
N ALA A 310 -1.24 -29.80 3.37
CA ALA A 310 -1.14 -30.59 2.15
C ALA A 310 -0.59 -29.76 0.98
N ALA A 311 -1.02 -28.49 0.84
CA ALA A 311 -0.49 -27.58 -0.17
C ALA A 311 1.02 -27.35 -0.01
N ILE A 312 1.48 -27.10 1.22
CA ILE A 312 2.91 -26.92 1.51
C ILE A 312 3.72 -28.19 1.17
N GLU A 313 3.21 -29.37 1.50
CA GLU A 313 3.85 -30.65 1.17
C GLU A 313 3.94 -30.89 -0.34
N LEU A 314 2.98 -30.39 -1.10
CA LEU A 314 2.97 -30.40 -2.56
C LEU A 314 3.87 -29.30 -3.16
N GLY A 315 4.52 -28.48 -2.35
CA GLY A 315 5.41 -27.40 -2.78
C GLY A 315 4.67 -26.14 -3.24
N ILE A 316 3.48 -25.88 -2.71
CA ILE A 316 2.72 -24.66 -2.97
C ILE A 316 2.94 -23.69 -1.80
N ALA A 317 3.25 -22.43 -2.12
CA ALA A 317 3.28 -21.32 -1.17
C ALA A 317 2.18 -20.30 -1.52
N PHE A 318 1.61 -19.65 -0.51
CA PHE A 318 0.57 -18.64 -0.69
C PHE A 318 0.82 -17.39 0.15
N LEU A 319 1.05 -16.27 -0.53
CA LEU A 319 1.12 -14.96 0.08
C LEU A 319 -0.26 -14.30 -0.04
N THR A 320 -0.85 -13.98 1.11
CA THR A 320 -2.22 -13.45 1.22
C THR A 320 -2.28 -11.93 1.00
N GLU A 321 -3.43 -11.43 0.53
CA GLU A 321 -3.68 -10.00 0.28
C GLU A 321 -3.51 -9.15 1.54
N ASP A 322 -4.12 -9.57 2.67
CA ASP A 322 -4.01 -8.85 3.95
C ASP A 322 -2.85 -9.39 4.78
N ARG A 323 -1.77 -8.64 4.75
CA ARG A 323 -0.53 -8.95 5.45
C ARG A 323 -0.67 -8.99 6.97
N MET A 324 -1.49 -8.10 7.56
CA MET A 324 -1.58 -7.92 9.00
C MET A 324 -2.60 -8.84 9.67
N SER A 325 -3.70 -9.14 8.99
CA SER A 325 -4.78 -9.97 9.58
C SER A 325 -4.63 -11.45 9.27
N SER A 326 -4.07 -11.81 8.10
CA SER A 326 -3.96 -13.19 7.64
C SER A 326 -2.55 -13.64 7.30
N GLY A 327 -1.62 -12.71 7.13
CA GLY A 327 -0.24 -13.00 6.76
C GLY A 327 0.70 -13.15 7.95
N LEU A 328 0.79 -12.15 8.79
CA LEU A 328 1.75 -12.06 9.90
C LEU A 328 1.10 -12.32 11.25
N PHE A 329 1.95 -12.63 12.22
CA PHE A 329 1.63 -12.59 13.65
C PHE A 329 2.29 -11.32 14.24
N PRO A 330 1.59 -10.17 14.28
CA PRO A 330 2.18 -8.87 14.55
C PRO A 330 2.97 -8.76 15.87
N PRO A 331 2.54 -9.38 16.99
CA PRO A 331 3.28 -9.34 18.25
C PRO A 331 4.55 -10.18 18.25
N LEU A 332 4.65 -11.18 17.34
CA LEU A 332 5.81 -12.06 17.26
C LEU A 332 6.96 -11.39 16.50
N ASN A 333 8.17 -11.82 16.77
CA ASN A 333 9.36 -11.31 16.10
C ASN A 333 9.50 -11.87 14.67
N VAL A 334 10.47 -11.34 13.92
CA VAL A 334 10.73 -11.74 12.52
C VAL A 334 11.02 -13.24 12.42
N HIS A 335 11.89 -13.77 13.28
CA HIS A 335 12.24 -15.19 13.30
C HIS A 335 11.02 -16.08 13.53
N GLU A 336 10.22 -15.79 14.56
CA GLU A 336 9.00 -16.54 14.87
C GLU A 336 7.98 -16.48 13.74
N ASN A 337 7.89 -15.34 13.05
CA ASN A 337 7.04 -15.23 11.87
C ASN A 337 7.52 -16.06 10.69
N MET A 338 8.83 -16.17 10.48
CA MET A 338 9.39 -16.90 9.35
C MET A 338 9.35 -18.43 9.54
N GLU A 339 9.57 -18.93 10.76
CA GLU A 339 9.70 -20.37 11.04
C GLU A 339 8.40 -21.17 10.93
N VAL A 340 7.23 -20.51 11.02
CA VAL A 340 5.91 -21.18 11.11
C VAL A 340 5.72 -22.36 10.13
N PRO A 341 5.98 -22.22 8.82
CA PRO A 341 5.70 -23.31 7.87
C PRO A 341 6.70 -24.48 7.96
N ILE A 342 7.85 -24.29 8.61
CA ILE A 342 8.94 -25.27 8.71
C ILE A 342 9.11 -25.86 10.11
N LEU A 343 8.19 -25.59 11.05
CA LEU A 343 8.19 -26.16 12.40
C LEU A 343 7.85 -27.66 12.41
N LYS A 344 8.39 -28.41 11.45
CA LYS A 344 8.27 -29.84 11.27
C LYS A 344 9.46 -30.37 10.45
N GLY A 345 9.46 -31.65 10.14
CA GLY A 345 10.48 -32.24 9.29
C GLY A 345 11.89 -32.24 9.95
N GLU A 346 12.90 -31.75 9.22
CA GLU A 346 14.30 -31.79 9.67
C GLU A 346 14.61 -30.86 10.85
N PHE A 347 13.80 -29.84 11.09
CA PHE A 347 13.96 -28.88 12.20
C PHE A 347 13.39 -29.39 13.52
N VAL A 348 12.61 -30.47 13.50
CA VAL A 348 12.01 -31.07 14.71
C VAL A 348 12.39 -32.55 14.80
N ARG A 349 12.97 -32.95 15.92
CA ARG A 349 13.30 -34.37 16.18
C ARG A 349 12.75 -34.79 17.54
N GLY A 350 11.88 -35.81 17.53
CA GLY A 350 11.28 -36.31 18.79
C GLY A 350 10.49 -35.25 19.57
N GLY A 351 9.84 -34.31 18.88
CA GLY A 351 9.09 -33.19 19.50
C GLY A 351 9.97 -32.04 19.97
N VAL A 352 11.29 -32.08 19.79
CA VAL A 352 12.22 -31.00 20.17
C VAL A 352 12.64 -30.21 18.94
N VAL A 353 12.47 -28.92 19.00
CA VAL A 353 12.85 -27.96 17.93
C VAL A 353 14.35 -27.71 18.00
N LYS A 354 15.04 -27.83 16.87
CA LYS A 354 16.48 -27.53 16.72
C LYS A 354 16.71 -26.04 16.48
N GLN A 355 16.55 -25.23 17.52
CA GLN A 355 16.54 -23.77 17.45
C GLN A 355 17.71 -23.16 16.68
N ALA A 356 18.95 -23.65 16.89
CA ALA A 356 20.13 -23.09 16.22
C ALA A 356 20.05 -23.22 14.66
N ARG A 357 19.62 -24.40 14.16
CA ARG A 357 19.44 -24.64 12.73
C ARG A 357 18.30 -23.83 12.14
N LEU A 358 17.23 -23.71 12.89
CA LEU A 358 16.05 -22.94 12.50
C LEU A 358 16.40 -21.46 12.37
N LEU A 359 17.09 -20.92 13.34
CA LEU A 359 17.55 -19.52 13.32
C LEU A 359 18.54 -19.25 12.16
N GLU A 360 19.44 -20.19 11.88
CA GLU A 360 20.36 -20.10 10.74
C GLU A 360 19.60 -20.07 9.40
N ALA A 361 18.61 -20.96 9.23
CA ALA A 361 17.76 -20.96 8.03
C ALA A 361 16.97 -19.66 7.88
N CYS A 362 16.37 -19.16 8.97
CA CYS A 362 15.66 -17.88 8.96
C CYS A 362 16.58 -16.69 8.62
N ARG A 363 17.82 -16.66 9.13
CA ARG A 363 18.82 -15.64 8.76
C ARG A 363 19.16 -15.70 7.27
N ALA A 364 19.41 -16.88 6.73
CA ALA A 364 19.71 -17.05 5.32
C ALA A 364 18.53 -16.57 4.44
N ALA A 365 17.30 -16.93 4.80
CA ALA A 365 16.11 -16.50 4.08
C ALA A 365 15.87 -14.98 4.20
N ALA A 366 16.04 -14.38 5.38
CA ALA A 366 15.92 -12.95 5.58
C ALA A 366 16.97 -12.15 4.77
N ALA A 367 18.20 -12.67 4.70
CA ALA A 367 19.26 -12.10 3.87
C ALA A 367 18.93 -12.19 2.37
N ALA A 368 18.41 -13.34 1.90
CA ALA A 368 18.03 -13.55 0.50
C ALA A 368 16.94 -12.58 0.02
N VAL A 369 16.01 -12.19 0.91
CA VAL A 369 14.97 -11.20 0.59
C VAL A 369 15.34 -9.78 1.02
N HIS A 370 16.58 -9.54 1.44
CA HIS A 370 17.07 -8.23 1.88
C HIS A 370 16.18 -7.54 2.93
N VAL A 371 15.78 -8.28 3.98
CA VAL A 371 15.12 -7.66 5.15
C VAL A 371 16.12 -6.68 5.79
N LYS A 372 15.69 -5.47 6.13
CA LYS A 372 16.54 -4.53 6.87
C LYS A 372 16.86 -5.12 8.24
N SER A 373 18.14 -5.06 8.62
CA SER A 373 18.68 -5.63 9.88
C SER A 373 18.52 -7.16 9.95
N PRO A 374 19.09 -7.94 9.01
CA PRO A 374 18.98 -9.41 9.02
C PRO A 374 19.61 -10.03 10.28
N ASP A 375 20.46 -9.28 11.00
CA ASP A 375 21.05 -9.70 12.26
C ASP A 375 20.11 -9.55 13.47
N ASN A 376 19.06 -8.71 13.36
CA ASN A 376 18.06 -8.49 14.41
C ASN A 376 16.71 -9.16 14.09
N LEU A 377 16.70 -10.48 13.96
CA LEU A 377 15.48 -11.24 13.75
C LEU A 377 14.54 -11.31 14.96
N PHE A 378 14.97 -10.77 16.10
CA PHE A 378 14.20 -10.73 17.34
C PHE A 378 13.36 -9.45 17.50
N GLU A 379 13.39 -8.54 16.52
CA GLU A 379 12.52 -7.38 16.51
C GLU A 379 11.07 -7.79 16.17
N PRO A 380 10.05 -7.30 16.92
CA PRO A 380 8.65 -7.52 16.59
C PRO A 380 8.32 -7.05 15.17
N VAL A 381 7.66 -7.91 14.39
CA VAL A 381 7.42 -7.63 12.97
C VAL A 381 6.53 -6.40 12.74
N GLN A 382 5.70 -6.04 13.71
CA GLN A 382 4.86 -4.83 13.66
C GLN A 382 5.66 -3.53 13.61
N HIS A 383 6.93 -3.52 14.05
CA HIS A 383 7.79 -2.32 14.03
C HIS A 383 8.48 -2.13 12.67
N LEU A 384 8.43 -3.12 11.80
CA LEU A 384 9.02 -3.03 10.47
C LEU A 384 8.15 -2.18 9.52
N SER A 385 8.80 -1.53 8.55
CA SER A 385 8.10 -0.89 7.43
C SER A 385 7.30 -1.92 6.61
N GLY A 386 6.24 -1.47 5.93
CA GLY A 386 5.40 -2.34 5.11
C GLY A 386 6.17 -3.20 4.10
N GLY A 387 7.18 -2.63 3.44
CA GLY A 387 8.05 -3.37 2.52
C GLY A 387 8.87 -4.46 3.21
N ASN A 388 9.40 -4.20 4.43
CA ASN A 388 10.12 -5.23 5.18
C ASN A 388 9.18 -6.32 5.72
N GLN A 389 7.97 -5.97 6.16
CA GLN A 389 6.94 -6.95 6.53
C GLN A 389 6.61 -7.89 5.36
N GLN A 390 6.49 -7.35 4.15
CA GLN A 390 6.24 -8.12 2.94
C GLN A 390 7.41 -9.07 2.62
N LYS A 391 8.64 -8.59 2.77
CA LYS A 391 9.85 -9.41 2.62
C LYS A 391 9.91 -10.55 3.64
N VAL A 392 9.50 -10.31 4.89
CA VAL A 392 9.39 -11.37 5.90
C VAL A 392 8.40 -12.46 5.46
N LEU A 393 7.25 -12.07 4.90
CA LEU A 393 6.27 -13.03 4.36
C LEU A 393 6.83 -13.84 3.19
N VAL A 394 7.51 -13.19 2.25
CA VAL A 394 8.14 -13.90 1.13
C VAL A 394 9.25 -14.81 1.64
N GLY A 395 10.12 -14.31 2.53
CA GLY A 395 11.19 -15.09 3.15
C GLY A 395 10.69 -16.32 3.92
N ARG A 396 9.54 -16.23 4.60
CA ARG A 396 8.83 -17.35 5.22
C ARG A 396 8.57 -18.46 4.21
N TRP A 397 8.05 -18.11 3.04
CA TRP A 397 7.71 -19.09 2.02
C TRP A 397 8.93 -19.65 1.31
N LEU A 398 10.02 -18.90 1.17
CA LEU A 398 11.28 -19.43 0.61
C LEU A 398 11.84 -20.58 1.44
N LEU A 399 11.63 -20.58 2.76
CA LEU A 399 12.04 -21.67 3.65
C LEU A 399 11.37 -23.01 3.33
N THR A 400 10.24 -23.00 2.62
CA THR A 400 9.56 -24.23 2.18
C THR A 400 10.06 -24.75 0.83
N ALA A 401 11.01 -24.03 0.17
CA ALA A 401 11.49 -24.31 -1.18
C ALA A 401 10.33 -24.57 -2.18
N PRO A 402 9.40 -23.63 -2.36
CA PRO A 402 8.17 -23.87 -3.11
C PRO A 402 8.45 -23.99 -4.61
N ARG A 403 7.70 -24.87 -5.27
CA ARG A 403 7.70 -25.03 -6.74
C ARG A 403 6.63 -24.18 -7.41
N ILE A 404 5.58 -23.85 -6.67
CA ILE A 404 4.44 -23.03 -7.11
C ILE A 404 4.24 -21.94 -6.07
N LEU A 405 4.28 -20.67 -6.52
CA LEU A 405 4.02 -19.51 -5.68
C LEU A 405 2.72 -18.85 -6.11
N ILE A 406 1.80 -18.70 -5.18
CA ILE A 406 0.58 -17.91 -5.37
C ILE A 406 0.79 -16.62 -4.57
N LEU A 407 0.75 -15.48 -5.26
CA LEU A 407 1.03 -14.17 -4.68
C LEU A 407 -0.20 -13.28 -4.87
N ASP A 408 -0.94 -13.02 -3.81
CA ASP A 408 -2.11 -12.16 -3.85
C ASP A 408 -1.75 -10.75 -3.38
N GLU A 409 -1.80 -9.79 -4.30
CA GLU A 409 -1.43 -8.38 -4.11
C GLU A 409 -0.03 -8.23 -3.46
N PRO A 410 1.05 -8.80 -4.04
CA PRO A 410 2.36 -8.89 -3.39
C PRO A 410 2.99 -7.55 -3.06
N THR A 411 2.57 -6.48 -3.70
CA THR A 411 3.14 -5.12 -3.53
C THR A 411 2.16 -4.13 -2.90
N ARG A 412 1.00 -4.60 -2.42
CA ARG A 412 0.00 -3.73 -1.82
C ARG A 412 0.49 -3.05 -0.55
N GLY A 413 0.34 -1.73 -0.48
CA GLY A 413 0.71 -0.94 0.70
C GLY A 413 2.21 -0.88 0.98
N VAL A 414 3.04 -1.07 -0.05
CA VAL A 414 4.49 -0.85 0.01
C VAL A 414 4.90 0.32 -0.89
N ASP A 415 6.01 0.95 -0.57
CA ASP A 415 6.56 2.03 -1.38
C ASP A 415 7.15 1.54 -2.71
N VAL A 416 7.42 2.49 -3.64
CA VAL A 416 7.86 2.16 -5.00
C VAL A 416 9.19 1.42 -5.02
N GLY A 417 10.12 1.75 -4.10
CA GLY A 417 11.42 1.06 -4.00
C GLY A 417 11.26 -0.37 -3.54
N ALA A 418 10.44 -0.61 -2.51
CA ALA A 418 10.13 -1.95 -2.02
C ALA A 418 9.37 -2.77 -3.08
N LYS A 419 8.48 -2.16 -3.88
CA LYS A 419 7.84 -2.83 -5.03
C LYS A 419 8.88 -3.38 -6.01
N ALA A 420 9.84 -2.54 -6.42
CA ALA A 420 10.90 -2.95 -7.35
C ALA A 420 11.75 -4.13 -6.81
N GLU A 421 12.00 -4.15 -5.50
CA GLU A 421 12.74 -5.25 -4.86
C GLU A 421 11.92 -6.54 -4.83
N ILE A 422 10.62 -6.46 -4.52
CA ILE A 422 9.69 -7.60 -4.55
C ILE A 422 9.56 -8.14 -5.98
N HIS A 423 9.40 -7.28 -6.99
CA HIS A 423 9.35 -7.70 -8.39
C HIS A 423 10.62 -8.43 -8.83
N ARG A 424 11.79 -7.91 -8.42
CA ARG A 424 13.07 -8.57 -8.70
C ARG A 424 13.14 -9.97 -8.08
N LEU A 425 12.67 -10.10 -6.85
CA LEU A 425 12.62 -11.37 -6.16
C LEU A 425 11.68 -12.36 -6.87
N ILE A 426 10.48 -11.92 -7.26
CA ILE A 426 9.51 -12.74 -8.02
C ILE A 426 10.12 -13.19 -9.34
N ALA A 427 10.76 -12.27 -10.08
CA ALA A 427 11.41 -12.60 -11.35
C ALA A 427 12.57 -13.59 -11.18
N THR A 428 13.36 -13.47 -10.10
CA THR A 428 14.43 -14.42 -9.78
C THR A 428 13.87 -15.81 -9.49
N LEU A 429 12.81 -15.90 -8.67
CA LEU A 429 12.17 -17.17 -8.34
C LEU A 429 11.59 -17.87 -9.59
N ALA A 430 10.99 -17.08 -10.49
CA ALA A 430 10.52 -17.62 -11.77
C ALA A 430 11.69 -18.07 -12.64
N ALA A 431 12.77 -17.30 -12.71
CA ALA A 431 13.98 -17.68 -13.46
C ALA A 431 14.63 -18.96 -12.90
N ASP A 432 14.53 -19.19 -11.59
CA ASP A 432 14.98 -20.43 -10.94
C ASP A 432 14.02 -21.62 -11.17
N GLY A 433 12.95 -21.42 -11.94
CA GLY A 433 12.02 -22.45 -12.39
C GLY A 433 10.74 -22.62 -11.57
N ALA A 434 10.47 -21.73 -10.61
CA ALA A 434 9.18 -21.73 -9.91
C ALA A 434 8.06 -21.25 -10.85
N ALA A 435 6.87 -21.87 -10.73
CA ALA A 435 5.65 -21.38 -11.38
C ALA A 435 5.00 -20.33 -10.47
N VAL A 436 4.73 -19.16 -11.00
CA VAL A 436 4.18 -18.05 -10.22
C VAL A 436 2.78 -17.69 -10.72
N ILE A 437 1.81 -17.63 -9.79
CA ILE A 437 0.47 -17.09 -10.02
C ILE A 437 0.43 -15.75 -9.28
N MET A 438 0.46 -14.63 -10.01
CA MET A 438 0.52 -13.29 -9.44
C MET A 438 -0.80 -12.57 -9.64
N ILE A 439 -1.53 -12.37 -8.56
CA ILE A 439 -2.78 -11.60 -8.54
C ILE A 439 -2.42 -10.16 -8.22
N SER A 440 -2.87 -9.21 -9.05
CA SER A 440 -2.70 -7.79 -8.77
C SER A 440 -3.87 -6.96 -9.31
N SER A 441 -4.23 -5.93 -8.58
CA SER A 441 -5.15 -4.87 -9.00
C SER A 441 -4.46 -3.79 -9.83
N GLU A 442 -3.11 -3.75 -9.81
CA GLU A 442 -2.31 -2.78 -10.54
C GLU A 442 -1.99 -3.28 -11.97
N MET A 443 -2.67 -2.72 -12.97
CA MET A 443 -2.47 -3.09 -14.38
C MET A 443 -1.00 -2.97 -14.84
N PRO A 444 -0.23 -1.93 -14.47
CA PRO A 444 1.19 -1.85 -14.81
C PRO A 444 2.01 -3.02 -14.27
N GLU A 445 1.70 -3.52 -13.05
CA GLU A 445 2.36 -4.67 -12.46
C GLU A 445 2.05 -5.95 -13.25
N ILE A 446 0.77 -6.21 -13.54
CA ILE A 446 0.34 -7.33 -14.37
C ILE A 446 1.03 -7.30 -15.73
N LEU A 447 0.98 -6.17 -16.43
CA LEU A 447 1.59 -6.02 -17.74
C LEU A 447 3.12 -6.05 -17.72
N GLY A 448 3.76 -5.61 -16.64
CA GLY A 448 5.21 -5.58 -16.52
C GLY A 448 5.84 -6.93 -16.18
N MET A 449 5.16 -7.72 -15.34
CA MET A 449 5.73 -8.94 -14.76
C MET A 449 5.28 -10.23 -15.44
N SER A 450 4.05 -10.27 -15.99
CA SER A 450 3.43 -11.52 -16.45
C SER A 450 3.96 -12.02 -17.82
N ASP A 451 3.93 -13.32 -18.05
CA ASP A 451 4.12 -13.96 -19.37
C ASP A 451 2.79 -14.11 -20.09
N ARG A 452 1.76 -14.54 -19.36
CA ARG A 452 0.36 -14.55 -19.79
C ARG A 452 -0.50 -13.86 -18.74
N VAL A 453 -1.63 -13.32 -19.16
CA VAL A 453 -2.59 -12.66 -18.28
C VAL A 453 -3.93 -13.39 -18.34
N MET A 454 -4.35 -13.96 -17.22
CA MET A 454 -5.68 -14.49 -17.02
C MET A 454 -6.58 -13.39 -16.46
N VAL A 455 -7.70 -13.12 -17.13
CA VAL A 455 -8.70 -12.17 -16.64
C VAL A 455 -9.86 -12.92 -16.01
N MET A 456 -10.18 -12.60 -14.77
CA MET A 456 -11.32 -13.13 -14.06
C MET A 456 -12.46 -12.12 -13.97
N ARG A 457 -13.68 -12.62 -14.14
CA ARG A 457 -14.92 -11.85 -14.03
C ARG A 457 -16.02 -12.69 -13.38
N GLN A 458 -16.60 -12.18 -12.29
CA GLN A 458 -17.71 -12.81 -11.58
C GLN A 458 -17.51 -14.31 -11.30
N GLY A 459 -16.30 -14.68 -10.88
CA GLY A 459 -15.95 -16.05 -10.54
C GLY A 459 -15.71 -16.98 -11.73
N ARG A 460 -15.47 -16.47 -12.93
CA ARG A 460 -15.13 -17.25 -14.13
C ARG A 460 -13.91 -16.67 -14.83
N VAL A 461 -13.21 -17.49 -15.59
CA VAL A 461 -12.17 -17.03 -16.50
C VAL A 461 -12.83 -16.39 -17.73
N ALA A 462 -12.62 -15.09 -17.91
CA ALA A 462 -13.10 -14.34 -19.07
C ALA A 462 -12.19 -14.53 -20.29
N GLY A 463 -10.89 -14.79 -20.06
CA GLY A 463 -9.92 -15.06 -21.11
C GLY A 463 -8.50 -15.15 -20.53
N ILE A 464 -7.62 -15.78 -21.33
CA ILE A 464 -6.15 -15.81 -21.06
C ILE A 464 -5.48 -15.25 -22.31
N VAL A 465 -4.63 -14.25 -22.12
CA VAL A 465 -4.01 -13.49 -23.20
C VAL A 465 -2.50 -13.55 -23.05
N GLU A 466 -1.78 -13.77 -24.14
CA GLU A 466 -0.30 -13.68 -24.14
C GLU A 466 0.14 -12.23 -23.85
N ARG A 467 1.25 -12.06 -23.14
CA ARG A 467 1.74 -10.73 -22.74
C ARG A 467 1.98 -9.81 -23.94
N SER A 468 2.46 -10.35 -25.06
CA SER A 468 2.71 -9.60 -26.31
C SER A 468 1.46 -8.99 -26.92
N GLU A 469 0.28 -9.57 -26.65
CA GLU A 469 -1.02 -9.15 -27.17
C GLU A 469 -1.83 -8.37 -26.11
N ALA A 470 -1.38 -8.41 -24.85
CA ALA A 470 -2.10 -7.78 -23.74
C ALA A 470 -1.86 -6.27 -23.67
N ASN A 471 -2.93 -5.51 -23.60
CA ASN A 471 -2.91 -4.09 -23.28
C ASN A 471 -3.98 -3.76 -22.23
N GLN A 472 -3.83 -2.63 -21.55
CA GLN A 472 -4.70 -2.25 -20.45
C GLN A 472 -6.18 -2.15 -20.86
N VAL A 473 -6.46 -1.61 -22.05
CA VAL A 473 -7.85 -1.38 -22.52
C VAL A 473 -8.57 -2.70 -22.75
N ASP A 474 -7.90 -3.66 -23.42
CA ASP A 474 -8.52 -4.95 -23.75
C ASP A 474 -8.67 -5.82 -22.49
N LEU A 475 -7.70 -5.81 -21.56
CA LEU A 475 -7.85 -6.51 -20.29
C LEU A 475 -9.00 -5.93 -19.45
N MET A 476 -9.15 -4.59 -19.39
CA MET A 476 -10.27 -3.95 -18.70
C MET A 476 -11.59 -4.25 -19.37
N ARG A 477 -11.64 -4.34 -20.70
CA ARG A 477 -12.85 -4.73 -21.44
C ARG A 477 -13.26 -6.17 -21.12
N LEU A 478 -12.31 -7.12 -21.07
CA LEU A 478 -12.56 -8.50 -20.64
C LEU A 478 -13.05 -8.58 -19.18
N ALA A 479 -12.55 -7.72 -18.30
CA ALA A 479 -12.95 -7.69 -16.91
C ALA A 479 -14.34 -7.06 -16.67
N ALA A 480 -14.79 -6.16 -17.55
CA ALA A 480 -16.04 -5.42 -17.41
C ALA A 480 -17.22 -6.04 -18.18
N ASN A 481 -17.01 -6.58 -19.39
CA ASN A 481 -18.04 -7.15 -20.27
C ASN A 481 -18.22 -8.64 -20.01
#